data_0912d238dcce68c8414f6e39c78e3051
#
_entry.id   0912d238dcce68c8414f6e39c78e3051
#
_cell.length_a   1.000
_cell.length_b   1.000
_cell.length_c   1.000
_cell.angle_alpha   90.00
_cell.angle_beta   90.00
_cell.angle_gamma   90.00
#
_symmetry.space_group_name_H-M   'P 1'
#
loop_
_entity.id
_entity.type
_entity.pdbx_description
1 polymer ?
#
loop_
_entity_poly.entity_id
_entity_poly.type
_entity_poly.pdbx_seq_one_letter_code
_entity_poly.pdbx_strand_id
1 'polypeptide(L)'
;ELCGISHDVLSRNRPKPWKKKLFFSKTDVIGKMHIVLGDGIYIDALNLMPCLQNQIRSMAAFDNSVFYKNSRLGYSNYYNFSTVYMGRDSDGYICIPRGLQDNLIAACKEAGIDYEIADHREKGRPIRVSFKGDLRIQQDLAAQRLLVYEHGVLSAATAFGKTAVCSYLISERKVNTLILLQSKDLLE
;
A
#
# COMPACT_ATOMS: atom_id res chain seq x y z
N GLU A 1 -35.78 34.68 5.35
CA GLU A 1 -34.61 34.64 4.44
C GLU A 1 -33.43 34.01 5.19
N LEU A 2 -33.29 32.68 5.11
CA LEU A 2 -32.18 31.95 5.69
C LEU A 2 -31.08 31.86 4.62
N CYS A 3 -30.03 32.56 4.95
CA CYS A 3 -28.75 32.66 4.28
C CYS A 3 -28.34 31.39 3.54
N GLY A 4 -28.23 31.48 2.20
CA GLY A 4 -27.79 30.42 1.32
C GLY A 4 -26.29 30.11 1.46
N ILE A 5 -25.93 29.41 2.50
CA ILE A 5 -24.64 28.72 2.59
C ILE A 5 -24.81 27.42 1.83
N SER A 6 -24.24 27.34 0.64
CA SER A 6 -24.35 26.15 -0.18
C SER A 6 -23.82 24.93 0.61
N HIS A 7 -24.56 23.83 0.55
CA HIS A 7 -24.25 22.55 1.22
C HIS A 7 -22.82 22.04 0.90
N ASP A 8 -22.23 22.50 -0.20
CA ASP A 8 -20.88 22.17 -0.65
C ASP A 8 -19.75 22.82 0.19
N VAL A 9 -19.98 24.01 0.74
CA VAL A 9 -18.96 24.72 1.53
C VAL A 9 -18.84 24.11 2.93
N LEU A 10 -19.97 23.67 3.49
CA LEU A 10 -19.99 22.98 4.79
C LEU A 10 -19.40 21.56 4.73
N SER A 11 -19.46 20.89 3.55
CA SER A 11 -18.88 19.56 3.39
C SER A 11 -17.36 19.57 3.25
N ARG A 12 -16.76 20.66 2.77
CA ARG A 12 -15.31 20.81 2.56
C ARG A 12 -14.53 20.96 3.88
N ASN A 13 -15.13 21.54 4.90
CA ASN A 13 -14.46 21.85 6.18
C ASN A 13 -14.77 20.87 7.31
N ARG A 14 -15.62 19.87 7.09
CA ARG A 14 -15.84 18.83 8.12
C ARG A 14 -14.62 17.92 8.21
N PRO A 15 -14.12 17.65 9.42
CA PRO A 15 -13.07 16.63 9.59
C PRO A 15 -13.58 15.32 9.01
N LYS A 16 -12.85 14.82 8.02
CA LYS A 16 -13.19 13.56 7.34
C LYS A 16 -12.86 12.41 8.28
N PRO A 17 -13.84 11.71 8.86
CA PRO A 17 -13.59 10.67 9.87
C PRO A 17 -12.70 9.54 9.37
N TRP A 18 -12.66 9.34 8.05
CA TRP A 18 -11.79 8.37 7.38
C TRP A 18 -10.35 8.84 7.19
N LYS A 19 -10.05 10.12 7.41
CA LYS A 19 -8.68 10.62 7.55
C LYS A 19 -8.30 10.58 9.02
N LYS A 20 -8.30 9.40 9.61
CA LYS A 20 -7.76 9.21 10.96
C LYS A 20 -6.30 9.64 10.94
N LYS A 21 -5.97 10.70 11.65
CA LYS A 21 -4.58 11.01 11.96
C LYS A 21 -4.07 9.84 12.80
N LEU A 22 -3.00 9.23 12.35
CA LEU A 22 -2.26 8.29 13.18
C LEU A 22 -1.57 9.14 14.26
N PHE A 23 -1.82 8.82 15.50
CA PHE A 23 -1.18 9.50 16.62
C PHE A 23 -0.25 8.50 17.30
N PHE A 24 0.88 8.22 16.69
CA PHE A 24 1.91 7.47 17.36
C PHE A 24 2.49 8.31 18.50
N SER A 25 2.78 7.67 19.62
CA SER A 25 3.46 8.29 20.76
C SER A 25 4.71 7.49 21.11
N LYS A 26 5.78 8.19 21.45
CA LYS A 26 7.02 7.55 21.92
C LYS A 26 6.80 6.68 23.16
N THR A 27 5.84 7.04 24.00
CA THR A 27 5.48 6.31 25.22
C THR A 27 4.80 4.96 24.96
N ASP A 28 4.32 4.74 23.71
CA ASP A 28 3.61 3.50 23.34
C ASP A 28 4.57 2.38 22.90
N VAL A 29 5.88 2.62 22.93
CA VAL A 29 6.92 1.66 22.59
C VAL A 29 7.88 1.47 23.77
N ILE A 30 8.11 0.22 24.14
CA ILE A 30 9.12 -0.14 25.14
C ILE A 30 10.44 -0.38 24.42
N GLY A 31 11.34 0.61 24.50
CA GLY A 31 12.63 0.56 23.80
C GLY A 31 12.55 0.97 22.33
N LYS A 32 12.96 0.10 21.41
CA LYS A 32 12.93 0.33 19.97
C LYS A 32 11.85 -0.50 19.30
N MET A 33 11.24 0.05 18.26
CA MET A 33 10.34 -0.71 17.39
C MET A 33 11.16 -1.58 16.41
N HIS A 34 11.00 -2.89 16.46
CA HIS A 34 11.66 -3.82 15.54
C HIS A 34 10.77 -4.07 14.34
N ILE A 35 11.30 -3.76 13.15
CA ILE A 35 10.62 -3.88 11.86
C ILE A 35 11.43 -4.83 10.99
N VAL A 36 10.79 -5.87 10.48
CA VAL A 36 11.41 -6.82 9.55
C VAL A 36 10.72 -6.71 8.19
N LEU A 37 11.49 -6.48 7.15
CA LEU A 37 11.01 -6.43 5.77
C LEU A 37 11.15 -7.82 5.13
N GLY A 38 10.04 -8.37 4.66
CA GLY A 38 9.98 -9.66 3.99
C GLY A 38 8.96 -9.62 2.84
N ASP A 39 8.06 -10.61 2.79
CA ASP A 39 6.89 -10.60 1.92
C ASP A 39 5.84 -9.55 2.35
N GLY A 40 5.91 -9.08 3.58
CA GLY A 40 5.22 -7.95 4.19
C GLY A 40 6.17 -7.13 5.05
N ILE A 41 5.62 -6.21 5.83
CA ILE A 41 6.32 -5.48 6.89
C ILE A 41 5.88 -6.10 8.21
N TYR A 42 6.78 -6.78 8.88
CA TYR A 42 6.54 -7.42 10.17
C TYR A 42 7.03 -6.51 11.29
N ILE A 43 6.15 -6.22 12.23
CA ILE A 43 6.41 -5.34 13.36
C ILE A 43 6.23 -6.18 14.62
N ASP A 44 7.28 -6.27 15.45
CA ASP A 44 7.21 -6.98 16.73
C ASP A 44 6.20 -6.29 17.65
N ALA A 45 5.14 -7.01 18.01
CA ALA A 45 4.05 -6.49 18.82
C ALA A 45 4.34 -6.54 20.33
N LEU A 46 5.33 -7.34 20.76
CA LEU A 46 5.61 -7.56 22.18
C LEU A 46 6.04 -6.27 22.91
N ASN A 47 6.76 -5.40 22.21
CA ASN A 47 7.25 -4.15 22.75
C ASN A 47 6.33 -2.94 22.50
N LEU A 48 5.12 -3.18 21.98
CA LEU A 48 4.18 -2.15 21.61
C LEU A 48 2.94 -2.18 22.51
N MET A 49 2.53 -1.01 22.97
CA MET A 49 1.25 -0.85 23.68
C MET A 49 0.06 -1.17 22.74
N PRO A 50 -1.05 -1.73 23.26
CA PRO A 50 -2.21 -2.10 22.45
C PRO A 50 -2.79 -0.96 21.60
N CYS A 51 -2.70 0.29 22.08
CA CYS A 51 -3.14 1.46 21.32
C CYS A 51 -2.34 1.63 20.03
N LEU A 52 -1.01 1.52 20.09
CA LEU A 52 -0.14 1.61 18.93
C LEU A 52 -0.31 0.42 17.98
N GLN A 53 -0.43 -0.81 18.53
CA GLN A 53 -0.73 -1.99 17.72
C GLN A 53 -2.00 -1.80 16.90
N ASN A 54 -3.08 -1.27 17.50
CA ASN A 54 -4.34 -0.99 16.80
C ASN A 54 -4.20 0.12 15.76
N GLN A 55 -3.37 1.12 16.00
CA GLN A 55 -3.08 2.16 15.02
C GLN A 55 -2.31 1.60 13.82
N ILE A 56 -1.31 0.75 14.04
CA ILE A 56 -0.58 0.05 12.98
C ILE A 56 -1.54 -0.81 12.15
N ARG A 57 -2.42 -1.60 12.79
CA ARG A 57 -3.45 -2.38 12.07
C ARG A 57 -4.38 -1.46 11.25
N SER A 58 -4.73 -0.30 11.78
CA SER A 58 -5.59 0.65 11.08
C SER A 58 -4.96 1.26 9.82
N MET A 59 -3.62 1.28 9.71
CA MET A 59 -2.93 1.68 8.47
C MET A 59 -3.22 0.71 7.32
N ALA A 60 -3.40 -0.57 7.62
CA ALA A 60 -3.71 -1.61 6.64
C ALA A 60 -5.22 -1.86 6.49
N ALA A 61 -6.06 -1.02 7.08
CA ALA A 61 -7.51 -1.12 7.05
C ALA A 61 -8.15 0.03 6.28
N PHE A 62 -9.15 -0.28 5.48
CA PHE A 62 -9.90 0.71 4.71
C PHE A 62 -11.40 0.37 4.64
N ASP A 63 -12.20 1.38 4.33
CA ASP A 63 -13.64 1.23 4.23
C ASP A 63 -14.04 0.40 3.01
N ASN A 64 -14.92 -0.58 3.22
CA ASN A 64 -15.42 -1.44 2.16
C ASN A 64 -16.49 -0.71 1.33
N SER A 65 -16.13 -0.29 0.12
CA SER A 65 -17.03 0.43 -0.77
C SER A 65 -18.28 -0.38 -1.14
N VAL A 66 -18.17 -1.72 -1.21
CA VAL A 66 -19.30 -2.60 -1.51
C VAL A 66 -20.32 -2.59 -0.36
N PHE A 67 -19.84 -2.64 0.89
CA PHE A 67 -20.69 -2.54 2.07
C PHE A 67 -21.52 -1.24 2.05
N TYR A 68 -20.88 -0.11 1.84
CA TYR A 68 -21.54 1.19 1.84
C TYR A 68 -22.48 1.36 0.64
N LYS A 69 -22.11 0.81 -0.53
CA LYS A 69 -22.98 0.79 -1.71
C LYS A 69 -24.25 -0.03 -1.43
N ASN A 70 -24.10 -1.23 -0.91
CA ASN A 70 -25.22 -2.11 -0.57
C ASN A 70 -26.13 -1.46 0.49
N SER A 71 -25.55 -0.91 1.56
CA SER A 71 -26.29 -0.20 2.61
C SER A 71 -27.12 0.96 2.05
N ARG A 72 -26.56 1.71 1.10
CA ARG A 72 -27.25 2.83 0.44
C ARG A 72 -28.43 2.35 -0.42
N LEU A 73 -28.30 1.18 -1.03
CA LEU A 73 -29.33 0.59 -1.90
C LEU A 73 -30.31 -0.30 -1.14
N GLY A 74 -30.17 -0.45 0.17
CA GLY A 74 -31.01 -1.32 1.00
C GLY A 74 -30.75 -2.81 0.82
N TYR A 75 -29.61 -3.19 0.23
CA TYR A 75 -29.22 -4.59 0.08
C TYR A 75 -28.59 -5.16 1.35
N SER A 76 -28.74 -6.46 1.54
CA SER A 76 -28.13 -7.17 2.66
C SER A 76 -26.60 -7.17 2.58
N ASN A 77 -25.96 -6.91 3.72
CA ASN A 77 -24.49 -6.97 3.89
C ASN A 77 -24.05 -8.19 4.72
N TYR A 78 -24.81 -9.26 4.71
CA TYR A 78 -24.54 -10.44 5.56
C TYR A 78 -23.12 -10.98 5.42
N TYR A 79 -22.54 -10.95 4.20
CA TYR A 79 -21.19 -11.40 3.92
C TYR A 79 -20.17 -10.27 3.73
N ASN A 80 -20.56 -9.01 3.91
CA ASN A 80 -19.68 -7.87 3.72
C ASN A 80 -19.45 -7.16 5.04
N PHE A 81 -18.20 -7.06 5.46
CA PHE A 81 -17.83 -6.22 6.60
C PHE A 81 -17.67 -4.76 6.15
N SER A 82 -17.94 -3.82 7.03
CA SER A 82 -17.76 -2.38 6.75
C SER A 82 -16.32 -1.97 6.50
N THR A 83 -15.37 -2.75 7.04
CA THR A 83 -13.92 -2.48 6.95
C THR A 83 -13.22 -3.72 6.40
N VAL A 84 -12.29 -3.51 5.48
CA VAL A 84 -11.38 -4.53 4.96
C VAL A 84 -10.02 -4.33 5.61
N TYR A 85 -9.48 -5.37 6.23
CA TYR A 85 -8.14 -5.39 6.79
C TYR A 85 -7.22 -6.22 5.90
N MET A 86 -6.15 -5.61 5.40
CA MET A 86 -5.17 -6.23 4.49
C MET A 86 -3.90 -6.69 5.21
N GLY A 87 -3.85 -6.50 6.52
CA GLY A 87 -2.78 -7.03 7.36
C GLY A 87 -3.09 -8.45 7.84
N ARG A 88 -2.13 -9.02 8.55
CA ARG A 88 -2.28 -10.30 9.28
C ARG A 88 -1.46 -10.23 10.56
N ASP A 89 -1.90 -10.93 11.57
CA ASP A 89 -1.14 -11.10 12.81
C ASP A 89 -0.64 -12.56 12.85
N SER A 90 0.64 -12.76 13.15
CA SER A 90 1.24 -14.10 13.25
C SER A 90 2.40 -14.06 14.25
N ASP A 91 2.40 -15.02 15.15
CA ASP A 91 3.52 -15.31 16.07
C ASP A 91 4.07 -14.09 16.83
N GLY A 92 3.18 -13.20 17.28
CA GLY A 92 3.56 -11.97 17.98
C GLY A 92 3.97 -10.82 17.10
N TYR A 93 3.85 -10.96 15.77
CA TYR A 93 4.10 -9.91 14.80
C TYR A 93 2.80 -9.39 14.19
N ILE A 94 2.76 -8.09 13.94
CA ILE A 94 1.75 -7.45 13.09
C ILE A 94 2.37 -7.30 11.70
N CYS A 95 1.79 -7.97 10.71
CA CYS A 95 2.24 -7.88 9.32
C CYS A 95 1.32 -6.96 8.53
N ILE A 96 1.88 -5.92 7.93
CA ILE A 96 1.16 -4.99 7.05
C ILE A 96 1.75 -5.00 5.64
N PRO A 97 0.97 -4.57 4.62
CA PRO A 97 1.44 -4.53 3.23
C PRO A 97 2.69 -3.67 3.03
N ARG A 98 3.60 -4.11 2.17
CA ARG A 98 4.88 -3.42 1.87
C ARG A 98 4.72 -1.98 1.41
N GLY A 99 3.63 -1.65 0.72
CA GLY A 99 3.34 -0.28 0.27
C GLY A 99 3.12 0.74 1.39
N LEU A 100 3.02 0.30 2.65
CA LEU A 100 2.87 1.16 3.82
C LEU A 100 4.20 1.51 4.51
N GLN A 101 5.35 1.05 3.99
CA GLN A 101 6.65 1.26 4.61
C GLN A 101 6.94 2.74 4.86
N ASP A 102 6.81 3.57 3.82
CA ASP A 102 7.11 5.00 3.94
C ASP A 102 6.18 5.70 4.93
N ASN A 103 4.91 5.31 4.95
CA ASN A 103 3.92 5.86 5.88
C ASN A 103 4.24 5.46 7.33
N LEU A 104 4.63 4.21 7.57
CA LEU A 104 5.04 3.72 8.89
C LEU A 104 6.28 4.46 9.37
N ILE A 105 7.31 4.56 8.53
CA ILE A 105 8.56 5.25 8.86
C ILE A 105 8.31 6.74 9.13
N ALA A 106 7.46 7.39 8.31
CA ALA A 106 7.10 8.79 8.52
C ALA A 106 6.39 8.99 9.86
N ALA A 107 5.44 8.11 10.20
CA ALA A 107 4.74 8.17 11.48
C ALA A 107 5.67 7.93 12.68
N CYS A 108 6.62 7.00 12.58
CA CYS A 108 7.64 6.79 13.62
C CYS A 108 8.52 8.03 13.82
N LYS A 109 8.96 8.64 12.71
CA LYS A 109 9.79 9.86 12.76
C LYS A 109 9.02 11.04 13.37
N GLU A 110 7.77 11.24 12.97
CA GLU A 110 6.91 12.31 13.50
C GLU A 110 6.69 12.17 15.01
N ALA A 111 6.54 10.93 15.48
CA ALA A 111 6.35 10.60 16.89
C ALA A 111 7.67 10.52 17.70
N GLY A 112 8.82 10.60 17.05
CA GLY A 112 10.13 10.42 17.71
C GLY A 112 10.35 9.00 18.26
N ILE A 113 9.75 7.99 17.60
CA ILE A 113 9.93 6.58 17.94
C ILE A 113 11.23 6.08 17.33
N ASP A 114 12.10 5.51 18.17
CA ASP A 114 13.30 4.83 17.70
C ASP A 114 12.95 3.47 17.10
N TYR A 115 13.42 3.19 15.88
CA TYR A 115 13.14 1.93 15.19
C TYR A 115 14.39 1.33 14.58
N GLU A 116 14.36 0.02 14.40
CA GLU A 116 15.39 -0.77 13.74
C GLU A 116 14.77 -1.58 12.62
N ILE A 117 15.39 -1.59 11.44
CA ILE A 117 14.89 -2.29 10.26
C ILE A 117 15.85 -3.40 9.90
N ALA A 118 15.38 -4.65 9.92
CA ALA A 118 16.05 -5.80 9.37
C ALA A 118 15.45 -6.12 7.99
N ASP A 119 16.29 -6.12 6.96
CA ASP A 119 15.86 -6.40 5.58
C ASP A 119 16.15 -7.87 5.23
N HIS A 120 15.11 -8.68 5.19
CA HIS A 120 15.13 -10.10 4.82
C HIS A 120 14.47 -10.35 3.45
N ARG A 121 14.34 -9.31 2.62
CA ARG A 121 13.73 -9.46 1.30
C ARG A 121 14.63 -10.22 0.34
N GLU A 122 14.04 -11.13 -0.40
CA GLU A 122 14.71 -11.83 -1.48
C GLU A 122 15.07 -10.86 -2.61
N LYS A 123 16.34 -10.82 -2.98
CA LYS A 123 16.84 -9.94 -4.06
C LYS A 123 16.61 -10.51 -5.45
N GLY A 124 16.10 -11.73 -5.54
CA GLY A 124 15.93 -12.46 -6.79
C GLY A 124 17.25 -13.00 -7.35
N ARG A 125 17.14 -13.81 -8.40
CA ARG A 125 18.29 -14.37 -9.12
C ARG A 125 18.58 -13.54 -10.36
N PRO A 126 19.84 -13.16 -10.64
CA PRO A 126 20.17 -12.39 -11.84
C PRO A 126 19.88 -13.21 -13.11
N ILE A 127 19.32 -12.53 -14.11
CA ILE A 127 19.04 -13.11 -15.43
C ILE A 127 19.72 -12.29 -16.53
N ARG A 128 20.08 -12.95 -17.64
CA ARG A 128 20.69 -12.29 -18.80
C ARG A 128 19.62 -12.05 -19.85
N VAL A 129 19.04 -10.88 -19.83
CA VAL A 129 18.00 -10.44 -20.76
C VAL A 129 18.31 -9.03 -21.24
N SER A 130 17.81 -8.71 -22.44
CA SER A 130 17.86 -7.36 -23.00
C SER A 130 16.53 -7.07 -23.68
N PHE A 131 16.04 -5.86 -23.54
CA PHE A 131 14.87 -5.42 -24.27
C PHE A 131 15.22 -5.22 -25.75
N LYS A 132 14.40 -5.78 -26.63
CA LYS A 132 14.52 -5.59 -28.08
C LYS A 132 13.31 -4.81 -28.58
N GLY A 133 13.52 -3.56 -28.92
CA GLY A 133 12.49 -2.65 -29.40
C GLY A 133 12.63 -1.28 -28.78
N ASP A 134 11.78 -0.35 -29.23
CA ASP A 134 11.80 1.02 -28.78
C ASP A 134 10.52 1.32 -28.00
N LEU A 135 10.67 1.99 -26.87
CA LEU A 135 9.54 2.53 -26.12
C LEU A 135 9.10 3.86 -26.73
N ARG A 136 7.80 4.07 -26.81
CA ARG A 136 7.25 5.40 -27.10
C ARG A 136 7.59 6.34 -25.94
N ILE A 137 7.68 7.66 -26.21
CA ILE A 137 8.06 8.67 -25.21
C ILE A 137 7.27 8.51 -23.90
N GLN A 138 5.95 8.30 -23.99
CA GLN A 138 5.10 8.13 -22.80
C GLN A 138 5.37 6.83 -22.04
N GLN A 139 5.73 5.77 -22.75
CA GLN A 139 6.10 4.48 -22.16
C GLN A 139 7.45 4.57 -21.43
N ASP A 140 8.41 5.25 -22.06
CA ASP A 140 9.73 5.48 -21.45
C ASP A 140 9.61 6.33 -20.18
N LEU A 141 8.88 7.43 -20.22
CA LEU A 141 8.62 8.25 -19.03
C LEU A 141 7.97 7.44 -17.89
N ALA A 142 7.02 6.56 -18.22
CA ALA A 142 6.40 5.68 -17.24
C ALA A 142 7.38 4.66 -16.66
N ALA A 143 8.21 4.07 -17.52
CA ALA A 143 9.23 3.10 -17.13
C ALA A 143 10.28 3.74 -16.21
N GLN A 144 10.80 4.90 -16.56
CA GLN A 144 11.78 5.63 -15.76
C GLN A 144 11.21 5.97 -14.37
N ARG A 145 9.95 6.38 -14.29
CA ARG A 145 9.29 6.62 -13.01
C ARG A 145 9.16 5.37 -12.15
N LEU A 146 8.80 4.24 -12.76
CA LEU A 146 8.66 2.96 -12.04
C LEU A 146 10.00 2.37 -11.58
N LEU A 147 11.09 2.66 -12.31
CA LEU A 147 12.43 2.17 -11.93
C LEU A 147 12.97 2.83 -10.66
N VAL A 148 12.56 4.07 -10.37
CA VAL A 148 12.98 4.80 -9.17
C VAL A 148 12.44 4.16 -7.89
N TYR A 149 11.28 3.50 -7.96
CA TYR A 149 10.59 2.94 -6.80
C TYR A 149 10.61 1.41 -6.82
N GLU A 150 10.61 0.80 -5.65
CA GLU A 150 10.52 -0.66 -5.53
C GLU A 150 9.13 -1.20 -5.85
N HIS A 151 8.09 -0.41 -5.62
CA HIS A 151 6.70 -0.74 -5.89
C HIS A 151 5.96 0.46 -6.46
N GLY A 152 4.95 0.21 -7.28
CA GLY A 152 4.16 1.26 -7.90
C GLY A 152 3.01 0.68 -8.73
N VAL A 153 2.12 1.55 -9.16
CA VAL A 153 0.97 1.22 -10.01
C VAL A 153 1.03 2.03 -11.29
N LEU A 154 1.05 1.33 -12.43
CA LEU A 154 0.89 1.95 -13.74
C LEU A 154 -0.59 1.92 -14.15
N SER A 155 -1.29 3.04 -13.98
CA SER A 155 -2.62 3.23 -14.52
C SER A 155 -2.54 3.78 -15.94
N ALA A 156 -2.90 2.98 -16.91
CA ALA A 156 -2.83 3.36 -18.33
C ALA A 156 -4.01 2.77 -19.11
N ALA A 157 -4.43 3.48 -20.15
CA ALA A 157 -5.51 3.07 -21.03
C ALA A 157 -5.24 1.73 -21.73
N THR A 158 -6.28 1.12 -22.28
CA THR A 158 -6.14 -0.02 -23.18
C THR A 158 -5.28 0.38 -24.38
N ALA A 159 -4.50 -0.55 -24.90
CA ALA A 159 -3.55 -0.33 -26.00
C ALA A 159 -2.38 0.65 -25.71
N PHE A 160 -2.19 1.07 -24.45
CA PHE A 160 -1.00 1.84 -24.07
C PHE A 160 0.30 1.07 -24.31
N GLY A 161 0.27 -0.27 -24.27
CA GLY A 161 1.43 -1.13 -24.36
C GLY A 161 2.07 -1.41 -22.99
N LYS A 162 1.23 -1.67 -22.00
CA LYS A 162 1.68 -2.04 -20.64
C LYS A 162 2.67 -3.20 -20.64
N THR A 163 2.46 -4.19 -21.50
CA THR A 163 3.34 -5.36 -21.67
C THR A 163 4.75 -4.94 -22.09
N ALA A 164 4.89 -3.99 -23.04
CA ALA A 164 6.19 -3.48 -23.48
C ALA A 164 6.93 -2.79 -22.31
N VAL A 165 6.21 -1.99 -21.51
CA VAL A 165 6.79 -1.35 -20.32
C VAL A 165 7.23 -2.40 -19.30
N CYS A 166 6.42 -3.43 -19.05
CA CYS A 166 6.79 -4.53 -18.14
C CYS A 166 8.03 -5.28 -18.62
N SER A 167 8.09 -5.61 -19.91
CA SER A 167 9.25 -6.28 -20.50
C SER A 167 10.54 -5.45 -20.40
N TYR A 168 10.42 -4.14 -20.62
CA TYR A 168 11.52 -3.21 -20.43
C TYR A 168 11.98 -3.17 -18.97
N LEU A 169 11.06 -3.04 -18.01
CA LEU A 169 11.38 -3.05 -16.57
C LEU A 169 12.10 -4.33 -16.13
N ILE A 170 11.71 -5.49 -16.66
CA ILE A 170 12.38 -6.77 -16.40
C ILE A 170 13.81 -6.73 -16.92
N SER A 171 14.02 -6.20 -18.13
CA SER A 171 15.34 -6.12 -18.76
C SER A 171 16.29 -5.16 -18.04
N GLU A 172 15.75 -4.09 -17.45
CA GLU A 172 16.54 -3.14 -16.66
C GLU A 172 16.88 -3.67 -15.26
N ARG A 173 15.92 -4.33 -14.61
CA ARG A 173 16.12 -4.91 -13.28
C ARG A 173 17.00 -6.16 -13.29
N LYS A 174 17.03 -6.91 -14.40
CA LYS A 174 17.86 -8.11 -14.62
C LYS A 174 17.74 -9.17 -13.54
N VAL A 175 16.56 -9.34 -12.98
CA VAL A 175 16.26 -10.37 -11.97
C VAL A 175 15.07 -11.22 -12.42
N ASN A 176 15.04 -12.46 -11.96
CA ASN A 176 13.91 -13.35 -12.22
C ASN A 176 12.61 -12.70 -11.73
N THR A 177 11.59 -12.72 -12.57
CA THR A 177 10.35 -11.98 -12.34
C THR A 177 9.15 -12.93 -12.45
N LEU A 178 8.23 -12.83 -11.50
CA LEU A 178 6.94 -13.51 -11.57
C LEU A 178 5.88 -12.52 -12.09
N ILE A 179 5.20 -12.90 -13.16
CA ILE A 179 4.10 -12.14 -13.74
C ILE A 179 2.79 -12.87 -13.42
N LEU A 180 1.87 -12.19 -12.74
CA LEU A 180 0.56 -12.72 -12.41
C LEU A 180 -0.48 -12.07 -13.33
N LEU A 181 -1.26 -12.90 -14.01
CA LEU A 181 -2.30 -12.49 -14.95
C LEU A 181 -3.66 -13.02 -14.50
N GLN A 182 -4.71 -12.26 -14.73
CA GLN A 182 -6.08 -12.64 -14.35
C GLN A 182 -6.75 -13.57 -15.37
N SER A 183 -6.23 -13.69 -16.59
CA SER A 183 -6.81 -14.46 -17.70
C SER A 183 -5.71 -15.15 -18.50
N LYS A 184 -6.01 -16.34 -19.03
CA LYS A 184 -5.13 -17.08 -19.93
C LYS A 184 -4.91 -16.36 -21.25
N ASP A 185 -5.92 -15.61 -21.73
CA ASP A 185 -5.85 -14.87 -23.01
C ASP A 185 -4.76 -13.77 -23.01
N LEU A 186 -4.21 -13.44 -21.85
CA LEU A 186 -3.11 -12.49 -21.71
C LEU A 186 -1.72 -13.16 -21.74
N LEU A 187 -1.68 -14.50 -21.87
CA LEU A 187 -0.43 -15.27 -21.94
C LEU A 187 0.08 -15.45 -23.38
N GLU A 188 -0.77 -15.20 -24.37
CA GLU A 188 -0.44 -15.20 -25.80
C GLU A 188 0.06 -13.81 -26.22
#